data_9d635ac262e05eed1cda012438246ddd
#
_entry.id   9d635ac262e05eed1cda012438246ddd
#
_cell.length_a   1.000
_cell.length_b   1.000
_cell.length_c   1.000
_cell.angle_alpha   90.00
_cell.angle_beta   90.00
_cell.angle_gamma   90.00
#
_symmetry.space_group_name_H-M   'P 1'
#
loop_
_entity.id
_entity.type
_entity.pdbx_description
1 polymer ?
#
loop_
_entity_poly.entity_id
_entity_poly.type
_entity_poly.pdbx_seq_one_letter_code
_entity_poly.pdbx_strand_id
1 'polypeptide(L)'
;MKLKTVAAAMLALALSAGAAAAQLAKSLKDQIVGTWDFVVAEVTAPDGKKSFPFGETPKGILIFTADGRFAQIHVASDVPRIASNNRLTGTPEEYAEIMRRSLSVFGTYTVDEANRTVTYNIVSASFPNWEGEAQTRAIDKLTTDEFVNTNRSVAGGRGSASNFYRRVK
;
A
#
# COMPACT_ATOMS: atom_id res chain seq x y z
N MET A 1 9.36 -46.36 39.94
CA MET A 1 8.63 -45.10 40.08
C MET A 1 9.42 -43.87 39.54
N LYS A 2 10.43 -44.06 38.66
CA LYS A 2 11.28 -42.96 38.13
C LYS A 2 11.09 -42.65 36.62
N LEU A 3 10.34 -43.48 35.88
CA LEU A 3 10.16 -43.30 34.42
C LEU A 3 9.00 -42.35 34.04
N LYS A 4 7.99 -42.20 34.91
CA LYS A 4 6.80 -41.35 34.64
C LYS A 4 7.06 -39.86 34.80
N THR A 5 8.06 -39.46 35.60
CA THR A 5 8.40 -38.07 35.86
C THR A 5 9.20 -37.39 34.72
N VAL A 6 9.97 -38.17 33.96
CA VAL A 6 10.78 -37.65 32.84
C VAL A 6 9.92 -37.33 31.63
N ALA A 7 8.88 -38.13 31.35
CA ALA A 7 7.97 -37.89 30.21
C ALA A 7 7.12 -36.63 30.38
N ALA A 8 6.70 -36.27 31.60
CA ALA A 8 5.95 -35.08 31.89
C ALA A 8 6.77 -33.79 31.74
N ALA A 9 8.08 -33.86 32.07
CA ALA A 9 8.98 -32.69 31.91
C ALA A 9 9.29 -32.37 30.44
N MET A 10 9.43 -33.41 29.60
CA MET A 10 9.65 -33.19 28.14
C MET A 10 8.41 -32.65 27.41
N LEU A 11 7.21 -33.03 27.83
CA LEU A 11 5.98 -32.52 27.24
C LEU A 11 5.73 -31.04 27.60
N ALA A 12 6.09 -30.60 28.81
CA ALA A 12 5.99 -29.22 29.24
C ALA A 12 6.99 -28.29 28.51
N LEU A 13 8.19 -28.78 28.17
CA LEU A 13 9.18 -28.01 27.40
C LEU A 13 8.76 -27.83 25.94
N ALA A 14 8.11 -28.82 25.33
CA ALA A 14 7.63 -28.73 23.95
C ALA A 14 6.47 -27.75 23.78
N LEU A 15 5.58 -27.63 24.76
CA LEU A 15 4.48 -26.63 24.73
C LEU A 15 4.97 -25.20 24.94
N SER A 16 6.04 -24.99 25.71
CA SER A 16 6.59 -23.65 25.92
C SER A 16 7.36 -23.13 24.71
N ALA A 17 8.00 -24.00 23.93
CA ALA A 17 8.70 -23.63 22.70
C ALA A 17 7.71 -23.22 21.57
N GLY A 18 6.55 -23.85 21.49
CA GLY A 18 5.50 -23.49 20.52
C GLY A 18 4.85 -22.12 20.80
N ALA A 19 4.65 -21.76 22.06
CA ALA A 19 4.10 -20.47 22.46
C ALA A 19 5.10 -19.31 22.23
N ALA A 20 6.40 -19.54 22.40
CA ALA A 20 7.45 -18.54 22.15
C ALA A 20 7.65 -18.27 20.66
N ALA A 21 7.46 -19.26 19.77
CA ALA A 21 7.55 -19.09 18.33
C ALA A 21 6.33 -18.30 17.75
N ALA A 22 5.15 -18.43 18.35
CA ALA A 22 3.96 -17.68 17.96
C ALA A 22 4.07 -16.17 18.31
N GLN A 23 4.92 -15.81 19.27
CA GLN A 23 5.09 -14.43 19.74
C GLN A 23 6.04 -13.60 18.89
N LEU A 24 6.68 -14.18 17.86
CA LEU A 24 7.68 -13.53 17.00
C LEU A 24 7.15 -13.08 15.63
N ALA A 25 5.92 -13.41 15.26
CA ALA A 25 5.34 -12.94 14.02
C ALA A 25 4.87 -11.48 14.18
N LYS A 26 5.56 -10.54 13.51
CA LYS A 26 5.12 -9.13 13.46
C LYS A 26 3.72 -9.05 12.88
N SER A 27 2.86 -8.21 13.48
CA SER A 27 1.54 -7.90 12.92
C SER A 27 1.65 -7.31 11.49
N LEU A 28 0.59 -7.39 10.69
CA LEU A 28 0.57 -6.73 9.38
C LEU A 28 0.79 -5.22 9.56
N LYS A 29 0.22 -4.64 10.62
CA LYS A 29 0.43 -3.23 10.95
C LYS A 29 1.90 -2.90 11.17
N ASP A 30 2.63 -3.73 11.91
CA ASP A 30 4.07 -3.52 12.15
C ASP A 30 4.90 -3.77 10.88
N GLN A 31 4.48 -4.73 10.07
CA GLN A 31 5.16 -5.06 8.82
C GLN A 31 5.00 -4.00 7.75
N ILE A 32 3.85 -3.30 7.68
CA ILE A 32 3.58 -2.28 6.66
C ILE A 32 4.36 -0.98 6.92
N VAL A 33 4.69 -0.69 8.19
CA VAL A 33 5.43 0.52 8.58
C VAL A 33 6.76 0.61 7.85
N GLY A 34 7.05 1.80 7.32
CA GLY A 34 8.26 2.12 6.60
C GLY A 34 8.01 2.86 5.30
N THR A 35 9.05 2.94 4.49
CA THR A 35 9.06 3.62 3.19
C THR A 35 9.10 2.59 2.08
N TRP A 36 8.27 2.82 1.06
CA TRP A 36 8.07 1.92 -0.06
C TRP A 36 8.16 2.68 -1.37
N ASP A 37 9.08 2.29 -2.25
CA ASP A 37 9.16 2.81 -3.62
C ASP A 37 7.98 2.27 -4.44
N PHE A 38 7.33 3.15 -5.17
CA PHE A 38 6.25 2.79 -6.09
C PHE A 38 6.84 2.14 -7.35
N VAL A 39 6.42 0.92 -7.65
CA VAL A 39 6.90 0.15 -8.81
C VAL A 39 5.98 0.35 -10.00
N VAL A 40 4.67 0.12 -9.81
CA VAL A 40 3.66 0.27 -10.85
C VAL A 40 2.25 0.24 -10.26
N ALA A 41 1.29 0.88 -10.93
CA ALA A 41 -0.14 0.66 -10.73
C ALA A 41 -0.72 -0.04 -11.97
N GLU A 42 -1.45 -1.12 -11.73
CA GLU A 42 -2.16 -1.87 -12.75
C GLU A 42 -3.66 -1.76 -12.53
N VAL A 43 -4.40 -1.33 -13.53
CA VAL A 43 -5.86 -1.37 -13.53
C VAL A 43 -6.31 -2.49 -14.45
N THR A 44 -7.11 -3.40 -13.92
CA THR A 44 -7.73 -4.49 -14.67
C THR A 44 -9.21 -4.18 -14.87
N ALA A 45 -9.61 -4.01 -16.12
CA ALA A 45 -11.00 -3.82 -16.52
C ALA A 45 -11.82 -5.12 -16.41
N PRO A 46 -13.17 -5.06 -16.45
CA PRO A 46 -14.03 -6.25 -16.35
C PRO A 46 -13.79 -7.29 -17.44
N ASP A 47 -13.34 -6.88 -18.61
CA ASP A 47 -12.96 -7.74 -19.74
C ASP A 47 -11.55 -8.34 -19.61
N GLY A 48 -10.87 -8.10 -18.49
CA GLY A 48 -9.52 -8.56 -18.21
C GLY A 48 -8.41 -7.69 -18.83
N LYS A 49 -8.77 -6.63 -19.57
CA LYS A 49 -7.77 -5.73 -20.17
C LYS A 49 -7.04 -4.95 -19.08
N LYS A 50 -5.73 -4.94 -19.17
CA LYS A 50 -4.84 -4.21 -18.26
C LYS A 50 -4.45 -2.84 -18.81
N SER A 51 -4.33 -1.87 -17.92
CA SER A 51 -3.80 -0.54 -18.22
C SER A 51 -2.94 -0.04 -17.07
N PHE A 52 -2.03 0.88 -17.37
CA PHE A 52 -1.05 1.43 -16.44
C PHE A 52 -1.22 2.96 -16.39
N PRO A 53 -2.03 3.49 -15.47
CA PRO A 53 -2.40 4.91 -15.45
C PRO A 53 -1.20 5.85 -15.25
N PHE A 54 -0.11 5.35 -14.65
CA PHE A 54 1.13 6.11 -14.46
C PHE A 54 2.27 5.60 -15.36
N GLY A 55 1.96 4.78 -16.39
CA GLY A 55 2.96 4.11 -17.22
C GLY A 55 3.57 2.88 -16.54
N GLU A 56 4.48 2.20 -17.25
CA GLU A 56 5.11 0.96 -16.78
C GLU A 56 6.29 1.20 -15.82
N THR A 57 6.87 2.38 -15.85
CA THR A 57 8.04 2.76 -15.02
C THR A 57 7.80 4.10 -14.31
N PRO A 58 6.74 4.22 -13.49
CA PRO A 58 6.45 5.45 -12.78
C PRO A 58 7.48 5.76 -11.70
N LYS A 59 7.36 6.94 -11.10
CA LYS A 59 8.09 7.33 -9.90
C LYS A 59 7.10 7.57 -8.77
N GLY A 60 7.49 7.28 -7.56
CA GLY A 60 6.61 7.55 -6.42
C GLY A 60 7.08 6.88 -5.15
N ILE A 61 6.36 7.17 -4.10
CA ILE A 61 6.66 6.71 -2.76
C ILE A 61 5.36 6.51 -1.98
N LEU A 62 5.37 5.53 -1.09
CA LEU A 62 4.35 5.34 -0.07
C LEU A 62 5.06 5.21 1.28
N ILE A 63 4.65 6.01 2.24
CA ILE A 63 5.20 6.01 3.59
C ILE A 63 4.07 5.66 4.56
N PHE A 64 4.35 4.71 5.46
CA PHE A 64 3.53 4.43 6.62
C PHE A 64 4.33 4.68 7.89
N THR A 65 3.79 5.47 8.79
CA THR A 65 4.42 5.74 10.09
C THR A 65 3.79 4.87 11.18
N ALA A 66 4.53 4.59 12.25
CA ALA A 66 4.06 3.74 13.35
C ALA A 66 2.87 4.36 14.11
N ASP A 67 2.76 5.69 14.12
CA ASP A 67 1.65 6.44 14.72
C ASP A 67 0.38 6.45 13.86
N GLY A 68 0.36 5.71 12.72
CA GLY A 68 -0.85 5.50 11.92
C GLY A 68 -1.09 6.57 10.84
N ARG A 69 -0.04 7.25 10.36
CA ARG A 69 -0.13 8.20 9.25
C ARG A 69 0.43 7.58 7.97
N PHE A 70 -0.08 8.04 6.83
CA PHE A 70 0.47 7.68 5.52
C PHE A 70 0.60 8.92 4.63
N ALA A 71 1.55 8.81 3.68
CA ALA A 71 1.65 9.72 2.54
C ALA A 71 2.00 8.89 1.29
N GLN A 72 1.30 9.14 0.19
CA GLN A 72 1.46 8.44 -1.08
C GLN A 72 1.61 9.45 -2.20
N ILE A 73 2.60 9.25 -3.06
CA ILE A 73 2.84 10.05 -4.25
C ILE A 73 3.09 9.08 -5.41
N HIS A 74 2.33 9.24 -6.48
CA HIS A 74 2.50 8.52 -7.75
C HIS A 74 2.64 9.53 -8.88
N VAL A 75 3.66 9.39 -9.72
CA VAL A 75 3.93 10.28 -10.84
C VAL A 75 4.40 9.44 -12.02
N ALA A 76 3.80 9.62 -13.17
CA ALA A 76 4.27 8.99 -14.40
C ALA A 76 5.67 9.49 -14.76
N SER A 77 6.50 8.63 -15.34
CA SER A 77 7.89 8.99 -15.68
C SER A 77 8.01 10.03 -16.79
N ASP A 78 6.97 10.17 -17.59
CA ASP A 78 6.88 11.00 -18.77
C ASP A 78 5.89 12.18 -18.63
N VAL A 79 5.66 12.64 -17.39
CA VAL A 79 4.90 13.89 -17.15
C VAL A 79 5.60 15.05 -17.87
N PRO A 80 4.89 15.79 -18.72
CA PRO A 80 5.49 16.90 -19.48
C PRO A 80 5.97 18.01 -18.53
N ARG A 81 7.03 18.69 -18.95
CA ARG A 81 7.47 19.92 -18.28
C ARG A 81 6.60 21.07 -18.74
N ILE A 82 6.30 22.01 -17.84
CA ILE A 82 5.69 23.29 -18.21
C ILE A 82 6.72 24.09 -19.02
N ALA A 83 6.36 24.46 -20.25
CA ALA A 83 7.26 25.11 -21.20
C ALA A 83 7.83 26.43 -20.66
N SER A 84 7.03 27.21 -19.92
CA SER A 84 7.46 28.45 -19.28
C SER A 84 8.42 28.26 -18.11
N ASN A 85 8.67 27.02 -17.66
CA ASN A 85 9.40 26.69 -16.43
C ASN A 85 8.86 27.41 -15.16
N ASN A 86 7.61 27.82 -15.19
CA ASN A 86 6.92 28.47 -14.08
C ASN A 86 5.58 27.77 -13.85
N ARG A 87 5.41 27.17 -12.66
CA ARG A 87 4.20 26.41 -12.31
C ARG A 87 2.91 27.20 -12.31
N LEU A 88 2.98 28.53 -12.36
CA LEU A 88 1.80 29.42 -12.36
C LEU A 88 1.41 29.91 -13.77
N THR A 89 2.20 29.62 -14.81
CA THR A 89 2.01 30.11 -16.18
C THR A 89 2.05 28.98 -17.21
N GLY A 90 1.68 27.76 -16.80
CA GLY A 90 1.43 26.67 -17.73
C GLY A 90 0.14 26.86 -18.52
N THR A 91 0.01 26.16 -19.65
CA THR A 91 -1.25 26.11 -20.38
C THR A 91 -2.28 25.22 -19.69
N PRO A 92 -3.58 25.36 -19.98
CA PRO A 92 -4.60 24.45 -19.46
C PRO A 92 -4.32 22.98 -19.78
N GLU A 93 -3.77 22.68 -20.96
CA GLU A 93 -3.43 21.33 -21.42
C GLU A 93 -2.26 20.75 -20.61
N GLU A 94 -1.22 21.56 -20.34
CA GLU A 94 -0.09 21.16 -19.49
C GLU A 94 -0.56 20.81 -18.08
N TYR A 95 -1.43 21.65 -17.48
CA TYR A 95 -1.98 21.36 -16.15
C TYR A 95 -2.87 20.11 -16.16
N ALA A 96 -3.69 19.93 -17.19
CA ALA A 96 -4.53 18.76 -17.33
C ALA A 96 -3.71 17.47 -17.44
N GLU A 97 -2.60 17.49 -18.20
CA GLU A 97 -1.69 16.33 -18.29
C GLU A 97 -1.01 16.04 -16.97
N ILE A 98 -0.48 17.05 -16.28
CA ILE A 98 0.12 16.86 -14.94
C ILE A 98 -0.90 16.28 -13.98
N MET A 99 -2.14 16.76 -13.96
CA MET A 99 -3.19 16.25 -13.07
C MET A 99 -3.57 14.80 -13.37
N ARG A 100 -3.69 14.42 -14.64
CA ARG A 100 -4.02 13.05 -15.04
C ARG A 100 -2.90 12.04 -14.71
N ARG A 101 -1.66 12.49 -14.66
CA ARG A 101 -0.47 11.66 -14.59
C ARG A 101 0.28 11.76 -13.26
N SER A 102 -0.31 12.42 -12.28
CA SER A 102 0.22 12.51 -10.93
C SER A 102 -0.89 12.44 -9.89
N LEU A 103 -0.57 11.85 -8.75
CA LEU A 103 -1.46 11.74 -7.61
C LEU A 103 -0.65 11.89 -6.34
N SER A 104 -1.09 12.76 -5.44
CA SER A 104 -0.60 12.82 -4.08
C SER A 104 -1.77 12.73 -3.12
N VAL A 105 -1.60 11.97 -2.03
CA VAL A 105 -2.62 11.78 -1.01
C VAL A 105 -1.96 11.49 0.33
N PHE A 106 -2.54 12.01 1.40
CA PHE A 106 -2.09 11.71 2.76
C PHE A 106 -3.25 11.66 3.75
N GLY A 107 -3.00 11.04 4.89
CA GLY A 107 -4.00 10.90 5.93
C GLY A 107 -3.55 9.94 7.03
N THR A 108 -4.52 9.25 7.61
CA THR A 108 -4.28 8.18 8.58
C THR A 108 -4.65 6.82 7.99
N TYR A 109 -4.12 5.75 8.57
CA TYR A 109 -4.47 4.40 8.13
C TYR A 109 -4.76 3.48 9.30
N THR A 110 -5.56 2.45 9.03
CA THR A 110 -5.79 1.32 9.93
C THR A 110 -5.58 0.01 9.18
N VAL A 111 -5.20 -1.05 9.89
CA VAL A 111 -5.02 -2.39 9.33
C VAL A 111 -5.98 -3.33 10.02
N ASP A 112 -6.74 -4.08 9.23
CA ASP A 112 -7.54 -5.21 9.68
C ASP A 112 -6.73 -6.49 9.42
N GLU A 113 -6.21 -7.06 10.50
CA GLU A 113 -5.38 -8.27 10.46
C GLU A 113 -6.18 -9.49 9.98
N ALA A 114 -7.44 -9.62 10.41
CA ALA A 114 -8.29 -10.77 10.11
C ALA A 114 -8.67 -10.82 8.62
N ASN A 115 -9.05 -9.66 8.05
CA ASN A 115 -9.44 -9.54 6.66
C ASN A 115 -8.27 -9.21 5.73
N ARG A 116 -7.08 -9.00 6.27
CA ARG A 116 -5.88 -8.59 5.53
C ARG A 116 -6.15 -7.37 4.66
N THR A 117 -6.65 -6.29 5.27
CA THR A 117 -6.92 -5.05 4.56
C THR A 117 -6.25 -3.86 5.25
N VAL A 118 -5.94 -2.84 4.46
CA VAL A 118 -5.55 -1.51 4.92
C VAL A 118 -6.61 -0.51 4.49
N THR A 119 -7.07 0.31 5.42
CA THR A 119 -8.00 1.42 5.15
C THR A 119 -7.26 2.74 5.27
N TYR A 120 -7.29 3.52 4.21
CA TYR A 120 -6.74 4.86 4.09
C TYR A 120 -7.85 5.86 4.40
N ASN A 121 -7.76 6.59 5.53
CA ASN A 121 -8.65 7.69 5.84
C ASN A 121 -8.00 8.98 5.33
N ILE A 122 -8.51 9.50 4.24
CA ILE A 122 -7.87 10.58 3.47
C ILE A 122 -8.15 11.92 4.12
N VAL A 123 -7.09 12.64 4.51
CA VAL A 123 -7.16 14.01 5.02
C VAL A 123 -7.16 15.00 3.86
N SER A 124 -6.29 14.79 2.87
CA SER A 124 -6.29 15.59 1.64
C SER A 124 -5.59 14.85 0.49
N ALA A 125 -5.92 15.24 -0.73
CA ALA A 125 -5.37 14.67 -1.96
C ALA A 125 -5.26 15.72 -3.06
N SER A 126 -4.38 15.49 -4.05
CA SER A 126 -4.36 16.29 -5.27
C SER A 126 -5.63 16.14 -6.11
N PHE A 127 -6.41 15.07 -5.90
CA PHE A 127 -7.78 14.94 -6.36
C PHE A 127 -8.74 15.24 -5.19
N PRO A 128 -9.26 16.47 -5.09
CA PRO A 128 -9.97 16.96 -3.89
C PRO A 128 -11.23 16.16 -3.53
N ASN A 129 -11.84 15.47 -4.49
CA ASN A 129 -13.03 14.65 -4.26
C ASN A 129 -12.79 13.45 -3.31
N TRP A 130 -11.53 13.14 -3.00
CA TRP A 130 -11.21 12.09 -2.04
C TRP A 130 -11.07 12.60 -0.61
N GLU A 131 -11.08 13.91 -0.38
CA GLU A 131 -10.97 14.47 0.95
C GLU A 131 -12.14 14.00 1.84
N GLY A 132 -11.81 13.48 3.03
CA GLY A 132 -12.79 12.90 3.95
C GLY A 132 -13.22 11.46 3.64
N GLU A 133 -12.79 10.90 2.50
CA GLU A 133 -13.12 9.52 2.12
C GLU A 133 -12.26 8.49 2.85
N ALA A 134 -12.83 7.30 3.02
CA ALA A 134 -12.11 6.11 3.49
C ALA A 134 -12.01 5.08 2.37
N GLN A 135 -10.80 4.71 1.99
CA GLN A 135 -10.53 3.74 0.93
C GLN A 135 -9.90 2.47 1.49
N THR A 136 -10.61 1.35 1.43
CA THR A 136 -10.11 0.05 1.87
C THR A 136 -9.50 -0.71 0.70
N ARG A 137 -8.31 -1.30 0.92
CA ARG A 137 -7.57 -2.11 -0.06
C ARG A 137 -7.17 -3.44 0.57
N ALA A 138 -7.30 -4.51 -0.20
CA ALA A 138 -6.77 -5.81 0.19
C ALA A 138 -5.23 -5.77 0.22
N ILE A 139 -4.62 -6.42 1.19
CA ILE A 139 -3.18 -6.68 1.26
C ILE A 139 -2.94 -8.03 0.59
N ASP A 140 -2.69 -8.02 -0.72
CA ASP A 140 -2.49 -9.25 -1.48
C ASP A 140 -1.11 -9.86 -1.22
N LYS A 141 -0.10 -9.02 -1.03
CA LYS A 141 1.26 -9.43 -0.67
C LYS A 141 1.87 -8.45 0.33
N LEU A 142 2.48 -8.97 1.37
CA LEU A 142 3.31 -8.20 2.28
C LEU A 142 4.45 -9.09 2.77
N THR A 143 5.66 -8.72 2.40
CA THR A 143 6.91 -9.38 2.79
C THR A 143 7.88 -8.32 3.31
N THR A 144 9.10 -8.73 3.66
CA THR A 144 10.16 -7.79 4.03
C THR A 144 10.43 -6.75 2.93
N ASP A 145 10.37 -7.15 1.65
CA ASP A 145 10.81 -6.33 0.52
C ASP A 145 9.68 -5.90 -0.42
N GLU A 146 8.50 -6.52 -0.37
CA GLU A 146 7.41 -6.27 -1.32
C GLU A 146 6.07 -6.06 -0.61
N PHE A 147 5.34 -5.07 -1.11
CA PHE A 147 3.97 -4.79 -0.70
C PHE A 147 3.08 -4.63 -1.94
N VAL A 148 1.97 -5.36 -1.98
CA VAL A 148 0.95 -5.24 -3.03
C VAL A 148 -0.39 -5.02 -2.36
N ASN A 149 -1.07 -3.94 -2.75
CA ASN A 149 -2.43 -3.69 -2.31
C ASN A 149 -3.37 -3.50 -3.50
N THR A 150 -4.61 -3.94 -3.36
CA THR A 150 -5.61 -3.87 -4.43
C THR A 150 -6.91 -3.23 -3.93
N ASN A 151 -7.36 -2.22 -4.65
CA ASN A 151 -8.74 -1.77 -4.62
C ASN A 151 -9.55 -2.68 -5.55
N ARG A 152 -10.48 -3.47 -4.98
CA ARG A 152 -11.29 -4.43 -5.73
C ARG A 152 -12.58 -3.83 -6.30
N SER A 153 -12.77 -2.53 -6.15
CA SER A 153 -14.00 -1.83 -6.55
C SER A 153 -13.69 -0.46 -7.15
N VAL A 154 -12.99 -0.45 -8.28
CA VAL A 154 -12.76 0.78 -9.05
C VAL A 154 -13.78 0.92 -10.16
N ALA A 155 -13.95 2.12 -10.71
CA ALA A 155 -14.84 2.41 -11.83
C ALA A 155 -16.29 1.92 -11.61
N GLY A 156 -16.86 2.18 -10.41
CA GLY A 156 -18.22 1.77 -10.08
C GLY A 156 -18.38 0.27 -9.84
N GLY A 157 -17.34 -0.39 -9.32
CA GLY A 157 -17.35 -1.81 -8.98
C GLY A 157 -17.03 -2.75 -10.14
N ARG A 158 -16.58 -2.22 -11.27
CA ARG A 158 -16.41 -2.98 -12.51
C ARG A 158 -14.97 -3.38 -12.82
N GLY A 159 -14.02 -3.16 -11.91
CA GLY A 159 -12.64 -3.51 -12.12
C GLY A 159 -11.84 -3.49 -10.83
N SER A 160 -10.53 -3.69 -10.92
CA SER A 160 -9.61 -3.62 -9.80
C SER A 160 -8.41 -2.75 -10.13
N ALA A 161 -7.81 -2.15 -9.11
CA ALA A 161 -6.56 -1.41 -9.22
C ALA A 161 -5.56 -1.92 -8.19
N SER A 162 -4.47 -2.50 -8.66
CA SER A 162 -3.39 -3.03 -7.84
C SER A 162 -2.19 -2.11 -7.89
N ASN A 163 -1.62 -1.81 -6.73
CA ASN A 163 -0.40 -1.04 -6.61
C ASN A 163 0.71 -1.94 -6.07
N PHE A 164 1.86 -1.89 -6.72
CA PHE A 164 3.04 -2.69 -6.41
C PHE A 164 4.12 -1.77 -5.84
N TYR A 165 4.70 -2.19 -4.73
CA TYR A 165 5.74 -1.42 -4.04
C TYR A 165 6.90 -2.31 -3.64
N ARG A 166 8.08 -1.70 -3.52
CA ARG A 166 9.30 -2.30 -2.99
C ARG A 166 9.79 -1.49 -1.79
N ARG A 167 10.20 -2.19 -0.72
CA ARG A 167 10.73 -1.51 0.47
C ARG A 167 12.03 -0.76 0.16
N VAL A 168 12.11 0.46 0.62
CA VAL A 168 13.37 1.23 0.63
C VAL A 168 14.29 0.62 1.69
N LYS A 169 15.54 0.35 1.31
CA LYS A 169 16.59 -0.19 2.20
C LYS A 169 17.38 0.91 2.84
#